data_9b0d8046b63322c1904f051111d821ed
#
_entry.id   9b0d8046b63322c1904f051111d821ed
#
_cell.length_a   1.000
_cell.length_b   1.000
_cell.length_c   1.000
_cell.angle_alpha   90.00
_cell.angle_beta   90.00
_cell.angle_gamma   90.00
#
_symmetry.space_group_name_H-M   'P 1'
#
loop_
_entity.id
_entity.type
_entity.pdbx_description
1 polymer ?
#
loop_
_entity_poly.entity_id
_entity_poly.type
_entity_poly.pdbx_seq_one_letter_code
_entity_poly.pdbx_strand_id
1 'polypeptide(L)'
;MQRYNATVEGGSGRTRYFVSLGYTGQAGMFNTEKEQNYSTNTEFSRINFRSNVDFDITSTTLLSVKLDGWMQSENSPYHDQAQQYIFQNLLKTPATAFPMYYKDTHNYVDQSGNPIKSQPGDRIVAGNDKYINPWAILNRGGYTAIDKRYGAFSVSLKQDLDFLLKGLSLYGQISMDVYNLQKQNRTRSFNYY
;
A
#
# COMPACT_ATOMS: atom_id res chain seq x y z
N MET A 1 -12.70 -6.54 -0.02
CA MET A 1 -12.35 -5.35 0.79
C MET A 1 -12.79 -5.60 2.22
N GLN A 2 -11.92 -5.36 3.18
CA GLN A 2 -12.19 -5.49 4.61
C GLN A 2 -11.93 -4.14 5.28
N ARG A 3 -12.82 -3.74 6.21
CA ARG A 3 -12.67 -2.51 6.97
C ARG A 3 -13.09 -2.75 8.42
N TYR A 4 -12.22 -2.39 9.34
CA TYR A 4 -12.45 -2.48 10.76
C TYR A 4 -12.17 -1.12 11.40
N ASN A 5 -13.04 -0.69 12.30
CA ASN A 5 -12.86 0.53 13.09
C ASN A 5 -13.17 0.22 14.56
N ALA A 6 -12.32 0.71 15.43
CA ALA A 6 -12.52 0.69 16.87
C ALA A 6 -12.32 2.09 17.42
N THR A 7 -13.21 2.51 18.31
CA THR A 7 -13.16 3.82 18.95
C THR A 7 -13.40 3.67 20.44
N VAL A 8 -12.58 4.33 21.23
CA VAL A 8 -12.73 4.42 22.68
C VAL A 8 -12.73 5.88 23.05
N GLU A 9 -13.74 6.32 23.77
CA GLU A 9 -13.83 7.67 24.29
C GLU A 9 -14.28 7.66 25.73
N GLY A 10 -13.84 8.64 26.48
CA GLY A 10 -14.20 8.75 27.87
C GLY A 10 -13.61 9.98 28.54
N GLY A 11 -13.93 10.12 29.80
CA GLY A 11 -13.39 11.19 30.59
C GLY A 11 -13.71 11.00 32.07
N SER A 12 -12.90 11.58 32.91
CA SER A 12 -13.09 11.62 34.37
C SER A 12 -12.58 12.95 34.88
N GLY A 13 -13.46 13.69 35.51
CA GLY A 13 -13.16 14.96 36.20
C GLY A 13 -12.37 15.96 35.36
N ARG A 14 -11.07 15.75 35.21
CA ARG A 14 -10.13 16.67 34.57
C ARG A 14 -9.56 16.15 33.24
N THR A 15 -9.89 14.93 32.86
CA THR A 15 -9.31 14.31 31.66
C THR A 15 -10.41 13.86 30.72
N ARG A 16 -10.29 14.21 29.46
CA ARG A 16 -11.12 13.72 28.35
C ARG A 16 -10.21 13.08 27.33
N TYR A 17 -10.58 11.91 26.84
CA TYR A 17 -9.80 11.24 25.81
C TYR A 17 -10.68 10.62 24.74
N PHE A 18 -10.11 10.57 23.56
CA PHE A 18 -10.66 9.93 22.39
C PHE A 18 -9.54 9.18 21.68
N VAL A 19 -9.73 7.90 21.43
CA VAL A 19 -8.78 7.06 20.67
C VAL A 19 -9.54 6.31 19.61
N SER A 20 -9.04 6.35 18.38
CA SER A 20 -9.62 5.63 17.24
C SER A 20 -8.54 4.88 16.49
N LEU A 21 -8.83 3.65 16.13
CA LEU A 21 -8.00 2.78 15.30
C LEU A 21 -8.84 2.25 14.14
N GLY A 22 -8.34 2.41 12.91
CA GLY A 22 -8.99 1.93 11.70
C GLY A 22 -8.04 1.05 10.89
N TYR A 23 -8.57 -0.02 10.32
CA TYR A 23 -7.88 -0.87 9.35
C TYR A 23 -8.70 -0.98 8.08
N THR A 24 -8.03 -0.87 6.95
CA THR A 24 -8.62 -1.13 5.63
C THR A 24 -7.69 -2.06 4.86
N GLY A 25 -8.22 -3.17 4.38
CA GLY A 25 -7.50 -4.13 3.56
C GLY A 25 -8.25 -4.44 2.27
N GLN A 26 -7.51 -4.53 1.17
CA GLN A 26 -8.04 -4.92 -0.11
C GLN A 26 -7.07 -5.90 -0.77
N ALA A 27 -7.55 -7.11 -1.04
CA ALA A 27 -6.83 -8.08 -1.84
C ALA A 27 -7.02 -7.78 -3.33
N GLY A 28 -6.03 -8.14 -4.12
CA GLY A 28 -6.08 -8.01 -5.57
C GLY A 28 -7.02 -9.01 -6.23
N MET A 29 -7.36 -8.71 -7.47
CA MET A 29 -8.27 -9.52 -8.30
C MET A 29 -7.52 -10.45 -9.25
N PHE A 30 -6.20 -10.34 -9.34
CA PHE A 30 -5.43 -11.16 -10.25
C PHE A 30 -5.20 -12.57 -9.69
N ASN A 31 -5.31 -13.55 -10.55
CA ASN A 31 -4.89 -14.92 -10.24
C ASN A 31 -3.39 -15.03 -10.52
N THR A 32 -2.59 -14.88 -9.48
CA THR A 32 -1.12 -14.95 -9.56
C THR A 32 -0.61 -16.33 -9.13
N GLU A 33 0.50 -16.74 -9.72
CA GLU A 33 1.14 -18.02 -9.34
C GLU A 33 1.96 -17.88 -8.07
N LYS A 34 1.93 -18.93 -7.24
CA LYS A 34 2.67 -18.99 -5.98
C LYS A 34 4.12 -19.49 -6.14
N GLU A 35 4.60 -19.69 -7.35
CA GLU A 35 5.93 -20.23 -7.61
C GLU A 35 7.08 -19.28 -7.25
N GLN A 36 6.75 -18.02 -6.94
CA GLN A 36 7.74 -17.01 -6.57
C GLN A 36 7.67 -16.70 -5.08
N ASN A 37 8.82 -16.41 -4.48
CA ASN A 37 8.92 -16.00 -3.08
C ASN A 37 8.36 -14.58 -2.81
N TYR A 38 7.60 -14.00 -3.73
CA TYR A 38 6.98 -12.68 -3.62
C TYR A 38 5.62 -12.66 -4.32
N SER A 39 4.72 -11.82 -3.87
CA SER A 39 3.42 -11.59 -4.51
C SER A 39 3.56 -10.51 -5.58
N THR A 40 3.01 -10.78 -6.76
CA THR A 40 2.83 -9.80 -7.83
C THR A 40 1.39 -9.30 -7.89
N ASN A 41 0.51 -9.78 -7.01
CA ASN A 41 -0.87 -9.34 -6.97
C ASN A 41 -0.97 -7.91 -6.42
N THR A 42 -2.02 -7.20 -6.81
CA THR A 42 -2.31 -5.89 -6.24
C THR A 42 -2.90 -6.08 -4.85
N GLU A 43 -2.22 -5.57 -3.85
CA GLU A 43 -2.64 -5.61 -2.46
C GLU A 43 -2.56 -4.22 -1.87
N PHE A 44 -3.51 -3.87 -1.04
CA PHE A 44 -3.56 -2.61 -0.34
C PHE A 44 -3.92 -2.85 1.12
N SER A 45 -3.16 -2.26 2.02
CA SER A 45 -3.52 -2.21 3.43
C SER A 45 -3.22 -0.84 4.01
N ARG A 46 -4.09 -0.38 4.90
CA ARG A 46 -3.92 0.89 5.60
C ARG A 46 -4.41 0.80 7.03
N ILE A 47 -3.57 1.24 7.94
CA ILE A 47 -3.89 1.44 9.35
C ILE A 47 -3.94 2.94 9.60
N ASN A 48 -5.02 3.42 10.21
CA ASN A 48 -5.16 4.80 10.68
C ASN A 48 -5.27 4.77 12.20
N PHE A 49 -4.65 5.72 12.85
CA PHE A 49 -4.81 5.93 14.28
C PHE A 49 -5.04 7.40 14.58
N ARG A 50 -5.81 7.68 15.61
CA ARG A 50 -6.02 9.03 16.15
C ARG A 50 -6.18 8.95 17.65
N SER A 51 -5.51 9.85 18.35
CA SER A 51 -5.65 10.01 19.78
C SER A 51 -5.71 11.49 20.12
N ASN A 52 -6.73 11.89 20.84
CA ASN A 52 -6.87 13.23 21.37
C ASN A 52 -7.03 13.10 22.89
N VAL A 53 -6.26 13.85 23.64
CA VAL A 53 -6.34 13.90 25.10
C VAL A 53 -6.37 15.36 25.53
N ASP A 54 -7.42 15.72 26.24
CA ASP A 54 -7.56 17.01 26.90
C ASP A 54 -7.41 16.82 28.40
N PHE A 55 -6.61 17.65 29.00
CA PHE A 55 -6.30 17.60 30.43
C PHE A 55 -6.45 18.98 31.06
N ASP A 56 -7.42 19.14 31.94
CA ASP A 56 -7.62 20.35 32.72
C ASP A 56 -6.60 20.37 33.88
N ILE A 57 -5.41 20.99 33.65
CA ILE A 57 -4.33 21.09 34.65
C ILE A 57 -4.85 21.85 35.87
N THR A 58 -5.54 22.96 35.59
CA THR A 58 -6.25 23.76 36.61
C THR A 58 -7.64 24.11 36.10
N SER A 59 -8.45 24.79 36.90
CA SER A 59 -9.75 25.29 36.46
C SER A 59 -9.68 26.31 35.30
N THR A 60 -8.49 26.87 35.04
CA THR A 60 -8.24 27.91 34.03
C THR A 60 -7.23 27.48 32.97
N THR A 61 -6.61 26.30 33.14
CA THR A 61 -5.53 25.84 32.26
C THR A 61 -5.91 24.50 31.61
N LEU A 62 -6.05 24.49 30.28
CA LEU A 62 -6.29 23.30 29.45
C LEU A 62 -5.05 22.96 28.65
N LEU A 63 -4.58 21.73 28.80
CA LEU A 63 -3.56 21.12 27.94
C LEU A 63 -4.26 20.14 26.99
N SER A 64 -4.06 20.29 25.70
CA SER A 64 -4.55 19.34 24.69
C SER A 64 -3.38 18.71 23.94
N VAL A 65 -3.38 17.39 23.86
CA VAL A 65 -2.41 16.59 23.11
C VAL A 65 -3.16 15.83 22.02
N LYS A 66 -2.74 16.00 20.79
CA LYS A 66 -3.32 15.31 19.62
C LYS A 66 -2.24 14.55 18.89
N LEU A 67 -2.54 13.31 18.59
CA LEU A 67 -1.69 12.43 17.80
C LEU A 67 -2.57 11.77 16.74
N ASP A 68 -2.21 11.92 15.48
CA ASP A 68 -2.87 11.20 14.40
C ASP A 68 -1.87 10.75 13.34
N GLY A 69 -2.25 9.73 12.60
CA GLY A 69 -1.40 9.23 11.54
C GLY A 69 -1.96 8.02 10.85
N TRP A 70 -1.22 7.58 9.86
CA TRP A 70 -1.55 6.37 9.11
C TRP A 70 -0.29 5.70 8.54
N MET A 71 -0.38 4.40 8.38
CA MET A 71 0.57 3.56 7.67
C MET A 71 -0.16 2.84 6.56
N GLN A 72 0.38 2.90 5.36
CA GLN A 72 -0.20 2.32 4.15
C GLN A 72 0.86 1.51 3.43
N SER A 73 0.51 0.28 3.06
CA SER A 73 1.33 -0.59 2.22
C SER A 73 0.55 -0.95 0.98
N GLU A 74 1.18 -0.79 -0.17
CA GLU A 74 0.65 -1.13 -1.48
C GLU A 74 1.63 -2.07 -2.17
N ASN A 75 1.13 -3.14 -2.75
CA ASN A 75 1.89 -4.01 -3.64
C ASN A 75 1.18 -4.08 -4.99
N SER A 76 1.95 -4.12 -6.08
CA SER A 76 1.40 -4.24 -7.43
C SER A 76 2.41 -4.91 -8.35
N PRO A 77 1.97 -5.49 -9.48
CA PRO A 77 2.89 -5.93 -10.53
C PRO A 77 3.80 -4.77 -10.96
N TYR A 78 5.03 -5.08 -11.33
CA TYR A 78 5.97 -4.04 -11.77
C TYR A 78 5.55 -3.44 -13.11
N HIS A 79 5.02 -2.24 -13.06
CA HIS A 79 4.83 -1.30 -14.18
C HIS A 79 4.31 0.03 -13.64
N ASP A 80 4.64 1.16 -14.23
CA ASP A 80 4.17 2.48 -13.76
C ASP A 80 2.65 2.63 -13.79
N GLN A 81 1.97 1.89 -14.67
CA GLN A 81 0.50 1.80 -14.76
C GLN A 81 0.09 0.33 -14.86
N ALA A 82 0.57 -0.49 -13.93
CA ALA A 82 0.50 -1.96 -14.04
C ALA A 82 -0.89 -2.50 -14.34
N GLN A 83 -1.92 -2.03 -13.66
CA GLN A 83 -3.29 -2.50 -13.88
C GLN A 83 -3.78 -2.14 -15.28
N GLN A 84 -3.65 -0.87 -15.67
CA GLN A 84 -4.08 -0.41 -17.00
C GLN A 84 -3.30 -1.12 -18.11
N TYR A 85 -2.00 -1.31 -17.91
CA TYR A 85 -1.16 -1.98 -18.89
C TYR A 85 -1.51 -3.45 -19.07
N ILE A 86 -1.77 -4.18 -17.97
CA ILE A 86 -2.22 -5.57 -18.01
C ILE A 86 -3.58 -5.68 -18.72
N PHE A 87 -4.55 -4.85 -18.38
CA PHE A 87 -5.87 -4.86 -19.01
C PHE A 87 -5.83 -4.47 -20.49
N GLN A 88 -5.05 -3.47 -20.85
CA GLN A 88 -4.88 -3.10 -22.25
C GLN A 88 -4.29 -4.24 -23.09
N ASN A 89 -3.28 -4.92 -22.58
CA ASN A 89 -2.67 -6.04 -23.29
C ASN A 89 -3.58 -7.28 -23.31
N LEU A 90 -4.37 -7.49 -22.25
CA LEU A 90 -5.39 -8.54 -22.22
C LEU A 90 -6.45 -8.34 -23.32
N LEU A 91 -6.88 -7.09 -23.54
CA LEU A 91 -7.86 -6.75 -24.59
C LEU A 91 -7.26 -6.75 -26.00
N LYS A 92 -5.98 -6.41 -26.15
CA LYS A 92 -5.30 -6.34 -27.44
C LYS A 92 -4.80 -7.69 -27.94
N THR A 93 -4.51 -8.63 -27.04
CA THR A 93 -3.95 -9.92 -27.38
C THR A 93 -5.06 -10.92 -27.71
N PRO A 94 -5.20 -11.37 -28.98
CA PRO A 94 -6.18 -12.39 -29.31
C PRO A 94 -5.90 -13.69 -28.56
N ALA A 95 -6.94 -14.38 -28.12
CA ALA A 95 -6.82 -15.67 -27.43
C ALA A 95 -6.11 -16.76 -28.25
N THR A 96 -6.07 -16.60 -29.55
CA THR A 96 -5.42 -17.52 -30.51
C THR A 96 -3.97 -17.13 -30.86
N ALA A 97 -3.46 -16.02 -30.31
CA ALA A 97 -2.11 -15.53 -30.66
C ALA A 97 -1.01 -16.48 -30.16
N PHE A 98 -1.12 -16.95 -28.94
CA PHE A 98 -0.24 -17.92 -28.28
C PHE A 98 -0.91 -18.42 -26.98
N PRO A 99 -0.48 -19.58 -26.43
CA PRO A 99 -0.94 -20.02 -25.12
C PRO A 99 -0.37 -19.10 -24.02
N MET A 100 -0.93 -19.11 -22.83
CA MET A 100 -0.41 -18.34 -21.70
C MET A 100 1.06 -18.70 -21.40
N TYR A 101 1.37 -19.99 -21.43
CA TYR A 101 2.71 -20.54 -21.23
C TYR A 101 2.78 -21.95 -21.85
N TYR A 102 4.00 -22.40 -22.10
CA TYR A 102 4.28 -23.79 -22.48
C TYR A 102 4.60 -24.59 -21.23
N LYS A 103 4.04 -25.78 -21.08
CA LYS A 103 4.21 -26.65 -19.90
C LYS A 103 5.31 -27.59 -20.22
N ASP A 104 5.96 -27.94 -20.90
CA ASP A 104 7.02 -28.93 -21.06
C ASP A 104 8.03 -28.45 -22.12
N THR A 105 9.25 -28.38 -21.67
CA THR A 105 10.28 -27.66 -22.43
C THR A 105 11.26 -28.55 -23.17
N HIS A 106 11.07 -29.84 -23.11
CA HIS A 106 12.03 -30.78 -23.68
C HIS A 106 12.21 -30.65 -25.21
N ASN A 107 11.29 -29.97 -25.90
CA ASN A 107 11.27 -29.85 -27.37
C ASN A 107 11.22 -28.40 -27.88
N TYR A 108 11.37 -27.40 -27.01
CA TYR A 108 11.37 -26.03 -27.47
C TYR A 108 12.78 -25.52 -27.68
N VAL A 109 12.97 -24.78 -28.76
CA VAL A 109 14.23 -24.11 -29.08
C VAL A 109 14.03 -22.61 -29.06
N ASP A 110 15.07 -21.87 -28.72
CA ASP A 110 15.07 -20.41 -28.83
C ASP A 110 15.06 -19.96 -30.32
N GLN A 111 14.97 -18.66 -30.53
CA GLN A 111 15.01 -18.09 -31.89
C GLN A 111 16.31 -18.42 -32.64
N SER A 112 17.36 -18.84 -31.97
CA SER A 112 18.65 -19.23 -32.52
C SER A 112 18.76 -20.75 -32.74
N GLY A 113 17.70 -21.51 -32.41
CA GLY A 113 17.68 -22.97 -32.59
C GLY A 113 18.28 -23.75 -31.39
N ASN A 114 18.66 -23.10 -30.32
CA ASN A 114 19.20 -23.77 -29.14
C ASN A 114 18.09 -24.34 -28.24
N PRO A 115 18.26 -25.53 -27.68
CA PRO A 115 17.27 -26.07 -26.75
C PRO A 115 17.15 -25.19 -25.50
N ILE A 116 15.90 -24.87 -25.14
CA ILE A 116 15.59 -24.09 -23.93
C ILE A 116 15.89 -24.96 -22.71
N LYS A 117 16.84 -24.54 -21.90
CA LYS A 117 17.19 -25.20 -20.65
C LYS A 117 16.18 -24.80 -19.56
N SER A 118 15.28 -25.70 -19.24
CA SER A 118 14.32 -25.52 -18.15
C SER A 118 14.19 -26.81 -17.37
N GLN A 119 13.68 -26.71 -16.16
CA GLN A 119 13.39 -27.87 -15.31
C GLN A 119 12.05 -28.49 -15.71
N PRO A 120 11.87 -29.81 -15.58
CA PRO A 120 10.57 -30.43 -15.78
C PRO A 120 9.49 -29.74 -14.93
N GLY A 121 8.40 -29.30 -15.56
CA GLY A 121 7.32 -28.57 -14.89
C GLY A 121 7.44 -27.05 -14.92
N ASP A 122 8.56 -26.49 -15.39
CA ASP A 122 8.67 -25.04 -15.61
C ASP A 122 7.68 -24.54 -16.63
N ARG A 123 7.19 -23.31 -16.39
CA ARG A 123 6.29 -22.61 -17.31
C ARG A 123 7.07 -21.58 -18.09
N ILE A 124 7.25 -21.84 -19.35
CA ILE A 124 7.95 -20.94 -20.29
C ILE A 124 6.96 -19.93 -20.82
N VAL A 125 7.37 -18.67 -20.82
CA VAL A 125 6.54 -17.59 -21.36
C VAL A 125 6.33 -17.79 -22.86
N ALA A 126 5.07 -17.97 -23.25
CA ALA A 126 4.71 -17.94 -24.65
C ALA A 126 4.55 -16.50 -25.13
N GLY A 127 4.93 -16.21 -26.37
CA GLY A 127 4.80 -14.85 -26.90
C GLY A 127 5.24 -14.74 -28.35
N ASN A 128 5.10 -13.55 -28.89
CA ASN A 128 5.62 -13.17 -30.19
C ASN A 128 5.92 -11.66 -30.21
N ASP A 129 6.56 -11.18 -31.26
CA ASP A 129 6.96 -9.78 -31.42
C ASP A 129 5.77 -8.79 -31.55
N LYS A 130 4.57 -9.31 -31.82
CA LYS A 130 3.39 -8.48 -32.09
C LYS A 130 2.56 -8.20 -30.85
N TYR A 131 2.48 -9.15 -29.91
CA TYR A 131 1.61 -9.06 -28.75
C TYR A 131 2.38 -9.37 -27.47
N ILE A 132 2.14 -8.58 -26.45
CA ILE A 132 2.71 -8.79 -25.11
C ILE A 132 1.83 -9.77 -24.34
N ASN A 133 2.45 -10.75 -23.70
CA ASN A 133 1.75 -11.75 -22.91
C ASN A 133 1.34 -11.17 -21.54
N PRO A 134 0.01 -10.95 -21.27
CA PRO A 134 -0.46 -10.38 -20.02
C PRO A 134 -0.15 -11.25 -18.79
N TRP A 135 -0.17 -12.58 -19.00
CA TRP A 135 0.19 -13.52 -17.95
C TRP A 135 1.66 -13.38 -17.54
N ALA A 136 2.54 -13.17 -18.48
CA ALA A 136 3.97 -12.98 -18.22
C ALA A 136 4.25 -11.68 -17.47
N ILE A 137 3.60 -10.58 -17.85
CA ILE A 137 3.69 -9.31 -17.12
C ILE A 137 3.31 -9.52 -15.67
N LEU A 138 2.17 -10.18 -15.44
CA LEU A 138 1.62 -10.40 -14.11
C LEU A 138 2.50 -11.33 -13.26
N ASN A 139 3.02 -12.41 -13.85
CA ASN A 139 3.66 -13.47 -13.06
C ASN A 139 5.20 -13.44 -13.15
N ARG A 140 5.80 -12.79 -14.14
CA ARG A 140 7.25 -12.80 -14.39
C ARG A 140 7.90 -11.42 -14.38
N GLY A 141 7.12 -10.33 -14.46
CA GLY A 141 7.63 -8.96 -14.57
C GLY A 141 8.23 -8.38 -13.30
N GLY A 142 7.95 -8.97 -12.13
CA GLY A 142 8.36 -8.44 -10.84
C GLY A 142 7.25 -7.67 -10.12
N TYR A 143 7.60 -6.88 -9.12
CA TYR A 143 6.64 -6.13 -8.31
C TYR A 143 7.12 -4.74 -7.94
N THR A 144 6.18 -3.89 -7.60
CA THR A 144 6.40 -2.59 -6.94
C THR A 144 5.73 -2.62 -5.57
N ALA A 145 6.51 -2.43 -4.53
CA ALA A 145 6.02 -2.23 -3.17
C ALA A 145 6.19 -0.76 -2.78
N ILE A 146 5.14 -0.16 -2.23
CA ILE A 146 5.11 1.23 -1.80
C ILE A 146 4.61 1.28 -0.37
N ASP A 147 5.46 1.72 0.54
CA ASP A 147 5.12 1.99 1.93
C ASP A 147 5.09 3.50 2.17
N LYS A 148 3.95 3.97 2.67
CA LYS A 148 3.72 5.37 3.02
C LYS A 148 3.39 5.45 4.50
N ARG A 149 3.98 6.39 5.19
CA ARG A 149 3.74 6.63 6.62
C ARG A 149 3.57 8.11 6.85
N TYR A 150 2.55 8.45 7.59
CA TYR A 150 2.29 9.80 8.03
C TYR A 150 2.02 9.81 9.52
N GLY A 151 2.56 10.77 10.21
CA GLY A 151 2.30 11.02 11.61
C GLY A 151 2.25 12.52 11.87
N ALA A 152 1.27 12.96 12.63
CA ALA A 152 1.14 14.32 13.10
C ALA A 152 0.96 14.35 14.61
N PHE A 153 1.62 15.27 15.23
CA PHE A 153 1.59 15.48 16.68
C PHE A 153 1.37 16.97 16.95
N SER A 154 0.47 17.30 17.85
CA SER A 154 0.31 18.66 18.32
C SER A 154 0.05 18.73 19.81
N VAL A 155 0.63 19.70 20.46
CA VAL A 155 0.39 20.08 21.84
C VAL A 155 -0.08 21.51 21.88
N SER A 156 -1.17 21.78 22.55
CA SER A 156 -1.69 23.12 22.77
C SER A 156 -2.01 23.36 24.23
N LEU A 157 -1.74 24.57 24.65
CA LEU A 157 -2.03 25.08 25.98
C LEU A 157 -2.95 26.28 25.85
N LYS A 158 -4.08 26.23 26.53
CA LYS A 158 -5.01 27.36 26.68
C LYS A 158 -5.03 27.76 28.16
N GLN A 159 -4.82 29.05 28.41
CA GLN A 159 -4.88 29.65 29.74
C GLN A 159 -5.95 30.75 29.72
N ASP A 160 -6.99 30.60 30.53
CA ASP A 160 -7.97 31.65 30.78
C ASP A 160 -7.41 32.62 31.81
N LEU A 161 -7.44 33.92 31.47
CA LEU A 161 -6.87 35.03 32.25
C LEU A 161 -7.96 35.99 32.74
N ASP A 162 -9.15 35.47 33.03
CA ASP A 162 -10.29 36.23 33.54
C ASP A 162 -9.97 37.00 34.83
N PHE A 163 -8.97 36.54 35.58
CA PHE A 163 -8.50 37.23 36.79
C PHE A 163 -7.75 38.54 36.49
N LEU A 164 -7.22 38.71 35.24
CA LEU A 164 -6.57 39.94 34.79
C LEU A 164 -7.56 40.83 34.06
N LEU A 165 -8.30 40.28 33.10
CA LEU A 165 -9.29 40.98 32.34
C LEU A 165 -10.37 40.00 31.90
N LYS A 166 -11.62 40.31 32.18
CA LYS A 166 -12.76 39.44 31.89
C LYS A 166 -12.85 39.11 30.39
N GLY A 167 -12.87 37.82 30.07
CA GLY A 167 -12.89 37.30 28.71
C GLY A 167 -11.52 37.18 28.03
N LEU A 168 -10.43 37.51 28.72
CA LEU A 168 -9.06 37.34 28.18
C LEU A 168 -8.63 35.87 28.27
N SER A 169 -8.07 35.33 27.21
CA SER A 169 -7.40 34.01 27.20
C SER A 169 -6.14 34.05 26.36
N LEU A 170 -5.17 33.22 26.74
CA LEU A 170 -3.94 32.99 26.00
C LEU A 170 -3.98 31.57 25.42
N TYR A 171 -3.63 31.42 24.16
CA TYR A 171 -3.52 30.14 23.47
C TYR A 171 -2.15 30.00 22.79
N GLY A 172 -1.48 28.89 23.05
CA GLY A 172 -0.24 28.51 22.37
C GLY A 172 -0.32 27.08 21.84
N GLN A 173 0.24 26.82 20.66
CA GLN A 173 0.26 25.50 20.05
C GLN A 173 1.62 25.25 19.38
N ILE A 174 2.11 24.03 19.54
CA ILE A 174 3.25 23.48 18.79
C ILE A 174 2.72 22.25 18.06
N SER A 175 3.04 22.15 16.77
CA SER A 175 2.70 20.99 15.95
C SER A 175 3.87 20.57 15.09
N MET A 176 3.94 19.27 14.85
CA MET A 176 4.93 18.65 13.96
C MET A 176 4.24 17.53 13.18
N ASP A 177 4.56 17.45 11.89
CA ASP A 177 4.14 16.36 11.03
C ASP A 177 5.33 15.75 10.30
N VAL A 178 5.26 14.46 10.06
CA VAL A 178 6.29 13.68 9.38
C VAL A 178 5.63 12.82 8.32
N TYR A 179 6.18 12.87 7.12
CA TYR A 179 5.78 12.00 6.01
C TYR A 179 6.99 11.22 5.49
N ASN A 180 6.83 9.92 5.35
CA ASN A 180 7.83 9.05 4.76
C ASN A 180 7.20 8.23 3.63
N LEU A 181 7.90 8.13 2.50
CA LEU A 181 7.55 7.30 1.37
C LEU A 181 8.75 6.43 0.99
N GLN A 182 8.55 5.12 0.99
CA GLN A 182 9.52 4.15 0.53
C GLN A 182 8.91 3.40 -0.66
N LYS A 183 9.60 3.43 -1.81
CA LYS A 183 9.21 2.68 -3.02
C LYS A 183 10.31 1.68 -3.35
N GLN A 184 9.95 0.41 -3.46
CA GLN A 184 10.82 -0.67 -3.87
C GLN A 184 10.31 -1.26 -5.18
N ASN A 185 11.13 -1.20 -6.21
CA ASN A 185 10.85 -1.83 -7.50
C ASN A 185 11.76 -3.05 -7.65
N ARG A 186 11.17 -4.18 -7.97
CA ARG A 186 11.88 -5.39 -8.36
C ARG A 186 11.46 -5.75 -9.77
N THR A 187 12.38 -5.62 -10.71
CA THR A 187 12.16 -5.93 -12.12
C THR A 187 12.74 -7.27 -12.47
N ARG A 188 12.08 -7.98 -13.34
CA ARG A 188 12.61 -9.18 -13.97
C ARG A 188 12.28 -9.12 -15.46
N SER A 189 13.29 -9.24 -16.29
CA SER A 189 13.11 -9.48 -17.72
C SER A 189 12.79 -10.96 -17.96
N PHE A 190 11.98 -11.25 -18.95
CA PHE A 190 11.67 -12.59 -19.40
C PHE A 190 11.73 -12.63 -20.92
N ASN A 191 12.18 -13.76 -21.47
CA ASN A 191 12.22 -13.99 -22.90
C ASN A 191 10.92 -14.69 -23.33
N TYR A 192 10.47 -14.38 -24.53
CA TYR A 192 9.37 -15.07 -25.21
C TYR A 192 9.95 -16.22 -26.05
N TYR A 193 9.17 -17.28 -26.17
CA TYR A 193 9.51 -18.44 -26.97
C TYR A 193 8.30 -18.90 -27.79
#